data_459dfdcdd839e2b5cbee42cb54712dbf
#
_entry.id   459dfdcdd839e2b5cbee42cb54712dbf
#
_cell.length_a   1.000
_cell.length_b   1.000
_cell.length_c   1.000
_cell.angle_alpha   90.00
_cell.angle_beta   90.00
_cell.angle_gamma   90.00
#
_symmetry.space_group_name_H-M   'P 1'
#
loop_
_entity.id
_entity.type
_entity.pdbx_description
1 polymer ?
#
loop_
_entity_poly.entity_id
_entity_poly.type
_entity_poly.pdbx_seq_one_letter_code
_entity_poly.pdbx_strand_id
1 'polypeptide(L)'
;MSSKSLVAAAALAVAALVIVPIAAADQVFHTSHAAVHSVAGAPLRSGFVNDIHTNGAVNSAHEEYHLNGAQANTTYQVQLLLFNDQSCGGTPFAIAPTAQLTTNGQGNGNADFTFPAGAPNNPPLQVGIIWQFLSSTGDPVYATDCVPVSID
;
A
#
# COMPACT_ATOMS: atom_id res chain seq x y z
N MET A 1 -56.65 62.74 25.58
CA MET A 1 -55.29 62.81 25.04
C MET A 1 -54.66 61.40 25.25
N SER A 2 -54.53 60.62 24.22
CA SER A 2 -54.12 59.19 24.28
C SER A 2 -52.73 59.07 23.75
N SER A 3 -51.78 58.70 24.59
CA SER A 3 -50.40 58.42 24.19
C SER A 3 -50.28 56.95 23.84
N LYS A 4 -50.00 56.70 22.57
CA LYS A 4 -49.72 55.37 22.05
C LYS A 4 -48.20 55.02 22.24
N SER A 5 -47.93 54.04 23.09
CA SER A 5 -46.59 53.49 23.28
C SER A 5 -46.31 52.51 22.17
N LEU A 6 -45.29 52.79 21.37
CA LEU A 6 -44.67 51.85 20.38
C LEU A 6 -43.71 50.96 21.14
N VAL A 7 -43.99 49.67 21.17
CA VAL A 7 -43.05 48.63 21.62
C VAL A 7 -42.29 48.12 20.37
N ALA A 8 -41.01 48.45 20.29
CA ALA A 8 -40.11 47.95 19.28
C ALA A 8 -39.58 46.57 19.73
N ALA A 9 -39.97 45.51 19.04
CA ALA A 9 -39.43 44.17 19.25
C ALA A 9 -38.13 44.04 18.44
N ALA A 10 -37.02 43.98 19.15
CA ALA A 10 -35.72 43.64 18.54
C ALA A 10 -35.58 42.13 18.42
N ALA A 11 -35.63 41.62 17.20
CA ALA A 11 -35.34 40.22 16.91
C ALA A 11 -33.81 39.99 16.85
N LEU A 12 -33.25 39.31 17.85
CA LEU A 12 -31.89 38.87 17.86
C LEU A 12 -31.79 37.60 16.98
N ALA A 13 -31.21 37.73 15.79
CA ALA A 13 -30.84 36.58 14.96
C ALA A 13 -29.50 36.00 15.47
N VAL A 14 -29.56 34.90 16.20
CA VAL A 14 -28.36 34.13 16.56
C VAL A 14 -27.94 33.29 15.35
N ALA A 15 -26.92 33.74 14.64
CA ALA A 15 -26.26 32.95 13.60
C ALA A 15 -25.45 31.85 14.29
N ALA A 16 -25.95 30.62 14.29
CA ALA A 16 -25.18 29.45 14.71
C ALA A 16 -24.08 29.19 13.66
N LEU A 17 -22.84 29.55 14.00
CA LEU A 17 -21.66 29.12 13.23
C LEU A 17 -21.54 27.61 13.39
N VAL A 18 -21.94 26.85 12.38
CA VAL A 18 -21.63 25.42 12.27
C VAL A 18 -20.16 25.32 11.93
N ILE A 19 -19.30 25.09 12.91
CA ILE A 19 -17.91 24.72 12.70
C ILE A 19 -17.96 23.27 12.19
N VAL A 20 -17.94 23.10 10.88
CA VAL A 20 -17.68 21.80 10.27
C VAL A 20 -16.21 21.50 10.55
N PRO A 21 -15.88 20.44 11.30
CA PRO A 21 -14.50 20.02 11.41
C PRO A 21 -14.01 19.65 10.00
N ILE A 22 -13.10 20.44 9.46
CA ILE A 22 -12.34 20.05 8.29
C ILE A 22 -11.47 18.89 8.79
N ALA A 23 -11.89 17.66 8.52
CA ALA A 23 -11.02 16.52 8.63
C ALA A 23 -9.91 16.77 7.60
N ALA A 24 -8.79 17.31 8.04
CA ALA A 24 -7.58 17.35 7.26
C ALA A 24 -7.17 15.87 7.06
N ALA A 25 -7.51 15.33 5.91
CA ALA A 25 -6.96 14.07 5.45
C ALA A 25 -5.52 14.37 5.03
N ASP A 26 -4.64 14.51 6.01
CA ASP A 26 -3.20 14.61 5.79
C ASP A 26 -2.63 13.19 5.76
N GLN A 27 -3.12 12.39 4.80
CA GLN A 27 -2.50 11.11 4.50
C GLN A 27 -1.30 11.37 3.60
N VAL A 28 -0.13 11.40 4.20
CA VAL A 28 1.13 11.35 3.45
C VAL A 28 1.30 9.91 2.98
N PHE A 29 1.37 9.72 1.65
CA PHE A 29 1.67 8.42 1.07
C PHE A 29 3.17 8.28 0.88
N HIS A 30 3.71 7.14 1.27
CA HIS A 30 5.06 6.71 0.96
C HIS A 30 4.99 5.68 -0.16
N THR A 31 5.90 5.79 -1.13
CA THR A 31 6.00 4.84 -2.22
C THR A 31 7.41 4.27 -2.25
N SER A 32 7.51 2.96 -2.11
CA SER A 32 8.73 2.21 -2.35
C SER A 32 8.67 1.57 -3.73
N HIS A 33 9.73 1.72 -4.52
CA HIS A 33 9.86 1.11 -5.83
C HIS A 33 11.00 0.11 -5.81
N ALA A 34 10.69 -1.18 -6.03
CA ALA A 34 11.65 -2.26 -6.02
C ALA A 34 11.77 -2.92 -7.39
N ALA A 35 12.97 -2.98 -7.94
CA ALA A 35 13.23 -3.71 -9.17
C ALA A 35 13.12 -5.22 -8.94
N VAL A 36 12.50 -5.93 -9.89
CA VAL A 36 12.39 -7.39 -9.89
C VAL A 36 13.49 -7.97 -10.78
N HIS A 37 14.16 -9.01 -10.31
CA HIS A 37 15.17 -9.75 -11.04
C HIS A 37 14.88 -11.26 -11.07
N SER A 38 15.49 -11.96 -12.01
CA SER A 38 15.38 -13.41 -12.12
C SER A 38 16.24 -14.10 -11.06
N VAL A 39 15.63 -15.02 -10.30
CA VAL A 39 16.34 -15.85 -9.30
C VAL A 39 16.86 -17.14 -9.91
N ALA A 40 16.10 -17.71 -10.88
CA ALA A 40 16.37 -19.02 -11.47
C ALA A 40 16.85 -18.95 -12.94
N GLY A 41 17.29 -17.76 -13.41
CA GLY A 41 17.72 -17.57 -14.80
C GLY A 41 16.57 -17.57 -15.82
N ALA A 42 15.33 -17.47 -15.37
CA ALA A 42 14.16 -17.35 -16.23
C ALA A 42 14.18 -16.02 -17.02
N PRO A 43 13.58 -15.96 -18.22
CA PRO A 43 13.57 -14.74 -19.02
C PRO A 43 12.86 -13.61 -18.28
N LEU A 44 13.46 -12.43 -18.28
CA LEU A 44 12.87 -11.20 -17.75
C LEU A 44 13.61 -10.01 -18.41
N ARG A 45 12.85 -9.12 -19.05
CA ARG A 45 13.40 -7.88 -19.57
C ARG A 45 13.43 -6.80 -18.50
N SER A 46 12.34 -6.66 -17.77
CA SER A 46 12.20 -5.77 -16.62
C SER A 46 11.01 -6.18 -15.76
N GLY A 47 11.04 -5.81 -14.51
CA GLY A 47 9.94 -5.97 -13.60
C GLY A 47 10.12 -5.02 -12.41
N PHE A 48 9.04 -4.69 -11.75
CA PHE A 48 9.08 -3.88 -10.53
C PHE A 48 7.85 -4.14 -9.66
N VAL A 49 7.99 -3.80 -8.40
CA VAL A 49 6.91 -3.68 -7.43
C VAL A 49 6.86 -2.25 -6.95
N ASN A 50 5.68 -1.64 -6.96
CA ASN A 50 5.39 -0.42 -6.22
C ASN A 50 4.64 -0.81 -4.96
N ASP A 51 5.14 -0.40 -3.81
CA ASP A 51 4.45 -0.48 -2.53
C ASP A 51 4.08 0.94 -2.10
N ILE A 52 2.78 1.19 -2.00
CA ILE A 52 2.21 2.48 -1.66
C ILE A 52 1.51 2.33 -0.32
N HIS A 53 2.06 2.90 0.73
CA HIS A 53 1.48 2.84 2.07
C HIS A 53 1.22 4.21 2.65
N THR A 54 0.28 4.27 3.59
CA THR A 54 -0.08 5.50 4.28
C THR A 54 0.79 5.68 5.52
N ASN A 55 1.21 6.92 5.79
CA ASN A 55 1.66 7.34 7.11
C ASN A 55 0.47 7.95 7.84
N GLY A 56 0.13 7.47 9.02
CA GLY A 56 -0.90 8.09 9.84
C GLY A 56 -1.75 7.14 10.66
N ALA A 57 -2.95 7.58 10.99
CA ALA A 57 -3.84 6.89 11.92
C ALA A 57 -4.42 5.55 11.40
N VAL A 58 -4.19 5.22 10.14
CA VAL A 58 -4.67 3.98 9.51
C VAL A 58 -3.53 3.36 8.73
N ASN A 59 -3.16 2.15 9.12
CA ASN A 59 -2.17 1.36 8.39
C ASN A 59 -2.86 0.67 7.21
N SER A 60 -2.42 0.96 5.98
CA SER A 60 -2.88 0.29 4.76
C SER A 60 -1.78 0.34 3.71
N ALA A 61 -1.73 -0.67 2.84
CA ALA A 61 -0.80 -0.68 1.72
C ALA A 61 -1.51 -1.13 0.44
N HIS A 62 -1.09 -0.58 -0.68
CA HIS A 62 -1.49 -1.00 -2.02
C HIS A 62 -0.23 -1.34 -2.80
N GLU A 63 -0.16 -2.56 -3.28
CA GLU A 63 0.98 -3.08 -4.03
C GLU A 63 0.60 -3.28 -5.49
N GLU A 64 1.46 -2.82 -6.40
CA GLU A 64 1.36 -3.03 -7.85
C GLU A 64 2.56 -3.85 -8.32
N TYR A 65 2.29 -4.90 -9.09
CA TYR A 65 3.28 -5.85 -9.60
C TYR A 65 3.34 -5.81 -11.10
N HIS A 66 4.54 -5.68 -11.66
CA HIS A 66 4.75 -5.61 -13.10
C HIS A 66 5.88 -6.52 -13.56
N LEU A 67 5.61 -7.33 -14.59
CA LEU A 67 6.61 -8.12 -15.31
C LEU A 67 6.55 -7.79 -16.80
N ASN A 68 7.71 -7.68 -17.43
CA ASN A 68 7.85 -7.48 -18.87
C ASN A 68 8.91 -8.43 -19.43
N GLY A 69 8.56 -9.18 -20.49
CA GLY A 69 9.43 -10.15 -21.09
C GLY A 69 9.76 -11.35 -20.21
N ALA A 70 8.90 -11.67 -19.25
CA ALA A 70 8.93 -12.88 -18.45
C ALA A 70 8.51 -14.10 -19.28
N GLN A 71 8.43 -15.29 -18.70
CA GLN A 71 7.92 -16.47 -19.40
C GLN A 71 6.47 -16.23 -19.85
N ALA A 72 6.18 -16.48 -21.10
CA ALA A 72 4.87 -16.24 -21.72
C ALA A 72 3.79 -17.19 -21.18
N ASN A 73 2.55 -16.69 -21.09
CA ASN A 73 1.35 -17.45 -20.68
C ASN A 73 1.54 -18.22 -19.37
N THR A 74 2.22 -17.61 -18.41
CA THR A 74 2.56 -18.23 -17.13
C THR A 74 1.89 -17.46 -15.98
N THR A 75 1.34 -18.19 -15.03
CA THR A 75 0.78 -17.61 -13.79
C THR A 75 1.76 -17.80 -12.65
N TYR A 76 2.04 -16.72 -11.94
CA TYR A 76 2.87 -16.66 -10.74
C TYR A 76 2.00 -16.33 -9.53
N GLN A 77 2.27 -17.01 -8.41
CA GLN A 77 1.78 -16.55 -7.10
C GLN A 77 2.79 -15.53 -6.57
N VAL A 78 2.31 -14.33 -6.28
CA VAL A 78 3.13 -13.33 -5.59
C VAL A 78 3.00 -13.49 -4.10
N GLN A 79 4.10 -13.41 -3.39
CA GLN A 79 4.14 -13.40 -1.92
C GLN A 79 5.10 -12.33 -1.40
N LEU A 80 4.78 -11.83 -0.23
CA LEU A 80 5.55 -10.89 0.55
C LEU A 80 6.26 -11.62 1.68
N LEU A 81 7.57 -11.45 1.82
CA LEU A 81 8.37 -11.93 2.94
C LEU A 81 8.73 -10.74 3.85
N LEU A 82 8.38 -10.83 5.13
CA LEU A 82 8.67 -9.79 6.12
C LEU A 82 9.76 -10.27 7.08
N PHE A 83 10.75 -9.41 7.28
CA PHE A 83 11.90 -9.67 8.16
C PHE A 83 11.96 -8.64 9.28
N ASN A 84 12.31 -9.08 10.49
CA ASN A 84 12.54 -8.16 11.63
C ASN A 84 13.79 -7.28 11.46
N ASP A 85 14.59 -7.55 10.45
CA ASP A 85 15.82 -6.84 10.11
C ASP A 85 15.62 -6.14 8.76
N GLN A 86 15.85 -4.84 8.71
CA GLN A 86 15.76 -4.01 7.49
C GLN A 86 16.74 -4.41 6.39
N SER A 87 17.73 -5.25 6.68
CA SER A 87 18.61 -5.86 5.69
C SER A 87 18.11 -7.22 5.18
N CYS A 88 16.93 -7.67 5.60
CA CYS A 88 16.34 -8.98 5.29
C CYS A 88 17.23 -10.17 5.68
N GLY A 89 18.01 -10.01 6.74
CA GLY A 89 18.84 -11.07 7.29
C GLY A 89 18.02 -12.13 8.03
N GLY A 90 18.46 -13.39 7.92
CA GLY A 90 17.84 -14.50 8.65
C GLY A 90 16.55 -15.03 8.02
N THR A 91 15.65 -15.52 8.87
CA THR A 91 14.38 -16.13 8.46
C THR A 91 13.26 -15.07 8.51
N PRO A 92 12.38 -14.98 7.50
CA PRO A 92 11.23 -14.09 7.57
C PRO A 92 10.33 -14.52 8.74
N PHE A 93 9.81 -13.54 9.48
CA PHE A 93 8.88 -13.79 10.58
C PHE A 93 7.44 -13.97 10.07
N ALA A 94 7.16 -13.46 8.87
CA ALA A 94 5.87 -13.64 8.19
C ALA A 94 6.06 -13.80 6.69
N ILE A 95 5.18 -14.60 6.09
CA ILE A 95 5.05 -14.79 4.65
C ILE A 95 3.58 -14.63 4.33
N ALA A 96 3.25 -13.67 3.47
CA ALA A 96 1.88 -13.37 3.07
C ALA A 96 1.71 -13.55 1.55
N PRO A 97 0.86 -14.48 1.09
CA PRO A 97 0.45 -14.50 -0.30
C PRO A 97 -0.39 -13.25 -0.59
N THR A 98 -0.12 -12.62 -1.72
CA THR A 98 -0.78 -11.37 -2.12
C THR A 98 -1.61 -11.57 -3.39
N ALA A 99 -1.01 -11.59 -4.56
CA ALA A 99 -1.71 -11.62 -5.84
C ALA A 99 -1.34 -12.84 -6.68
N GLN A 100 -2.15 -13.11 -7.70
CA GLN A 100 -1.76 -13.94 -8.84
C GLN A 100 -1.53 -13.04 -10.04
N LEU A 101 -0.35 -13.15 -10.65
CA LEU A 101 0.03 -12.42 -11.84
C LEU A 101 0.15 -13.39 -13.01
N THR A 102 -0.63 -13.17 -14.08
CA THR A 102 -0.55 -13.97 -15.31
C THR A 102 0.02 -13.15 -16.45
N THR A 103 1.05 -13.66 -17.09
CA THR A 103 1.68 -13.05 -18.27
C THR A 103 0.96 -13.44 -19.55
N ASN A 104 0.93 -12.52 -20.51
CA ASN A 104 0.44 -12.75 -21.86
C ASN A 104 1.49 -13.48 -22.74
N GLY A 105 1.19 -13.66 -24.03
CA GLY A 105 2.08 -14.32 -25.00
C GLY A 105 3.42 -13.61 -25.24
N GLN A 106 3.57 -12.35 -24.83
CA GLN A 106 4.84 -11.60 -24.87
C GLN A 106 5.58 -11.61 -23.51
N GLY A 107 5.05 -12.30 -22.51
CA GLY A 107 5.63 -12.32 -21.18
C GLY A 107 5.34 -11.07 -20.34
N ASN A 108 4.33 -10.28 -20.71
CA ASN A 108 3.94 -9.08 -19.96
C ASN A 108 2.75 -9.39 -19.08
N GLY A 109 2.81 -8.97 -17.82
CA GLY A 109 1.74 -9.15 -16.85
C GLY A 109 1.78 -8.08 -15.77
N ASN A 110 0.62 -7.80 -15.21
CA ASN A 110 0.45 -6.95 -14.04
C ASN A 110 -0.64 -7.50 -13.14
N ALA A 111 -0.52 -7.21 -11.87
CA ALA A 111 -1.51 -7.48 -10.84
C ALA A 111 -1.37 -6.43 -9.74
N ASP A 112 -2.36 -6.36 -8.87
CA ASP A 112 -2.33 -5.53 -7.69
C ASP A 112 -2.90 -6.26 -6.47
N PHE A 113 -2.58 -5.76 -5.29
CA PHE A 113 -3.11 -6.24 -4.04
C PHE A 113 -3.25 -5.08 -3.06
N THR A 114 -4.35 -5.06 -2.31
CA THR A 114 -4.56 -4.05 -1.26
C THR A 114 -4.67 -4.74 0.08
N PHE A 115 -3.77 -4.40 0.99
CA PHE A 115 -3.89 -4.80 2.39
C PHE A 115 -5.03 -4.02 3.04
N PRO A 116 -5.91 -4.71 3.77
CA PRO A 116 -7.01 -4.03 4.46
C PRO A 116 -6.46 -3.05 5.49
N ALA A 117 -7.19 -1.95 5.67
CA ALA A 117 -6.88 -0.96 6.68
C ALA A 117 -6.85 -1.59 8.08
N GLY A 118 -5.81 -1.30 8.83
CA GLY A 118 -5.58 -1.78 10.18
C GLY A 118 -5.30 -0.66 11.17
N ALA A 119 -5.14 -1.02 12.44
CA ALA A 119 -4.67 -0.09 13.44
C ALA A 119 -3.18 0.25 13.20
N PRO A 120 -2.76 1.49 13.48
CA PRO A 120 -1.37 1.89 13.33
C PRO A 120 -0.48 1.15 14.33
N ASN A 121 0.77 0.91 13.95
CA ASN A 121 1.79 0.42 14.86
C ASN A 121 2.36 1.59 15.68
N ASN A 122 2.42 1.43 16.99
CA ASN A 122 3.02 2.44 17.85
C ASN A 122 3.94 1.75 18.90
N PRO A 123 5.28 1.86 18.75
CA PRO A 123 6.00 2.60 17.71
C PRO A 123 5.91 1.95 16.33
N PRO A 124 6.24 2.69 15.24
CA PRO A 124 6.30 2.15 13.88
C PRO A 124 7.20 0.93 13.79
N LEU A 125 6.71 -0.10 13.10
CA LEU A 125 7.46 -1.33 12.90
C LEU A 125 8.47 -1.16 11.75
N GLN A 126 9.75 -1.34 12.06
CA GLN A 126 10.83 -1.28 11.07
C GLN A 126 11.09 -2.68 10.55
N VAL A 127 10.86 -2.92 9.25
CA VAL A 127 10.97 -4.24 8.62
C VAL A 127 11.78 -4.18 7.33
N GLY A 128 12.36 -5.32 6.96
CA GLY A 128 12.81 -5.58 5.60
C GLY A 128 11.75 -6.37 4.84
N ILE A 129 11.56 -6.05 3.57
CA ILE A 129 10.56 -6.70 2.71
C ILE A 129 11.24 -7.23 1.45
N ILE A 130 10.87 -8.46 1.05
CA ILE A 130 11.19 -9.05 -0.25
C ILE A 130 9.89 -9.54 -0.88
N TRP A 131 9.62 -9.19 -2.13
CA TRP A 131 8.56 -9.78 -2.93
C TRP A 131 9.12 -10.93 -3.77
N GLN A 132 8.40 -12.05 -3.81
CA GLN A 132 8.75 -13.20 -4.63
C GLN A 132 7.59 -13.58 -5.54
N PHE A 133 7.92 -13.97 -6.76
CA PHE A 133 7.00 -14.51 -7.74
C PHE A 133 7.31 -16.01 -7.89
N LEU A 134 6.40 -16.83 -7.43
CA LEU A 134 6.55 -18.27 -7.36
C LEU A 134 5.98 -18.94 -8.60
N SER A 135 6.62 -20.01 -9.04
CA SER A 135 6.09 -20.94 -10.03
C SER A 135 4.88 -21.71 -9.47
N SER A 136 4.23 -22.49 -10.31
CA SER A 136 3.16 -23.41 -9.89
C SER A 136 3.63 -24.51 -8.92
N THR A 137 4.95 -24.77 -8.84
CA THR A 137 5.57 -25.71 -7.88
C THR A 137 5.94 -25.05 -6.55
N GLY A 138 5.77 -23.73 -6.44
CA GLY A 138 6.12 -22.98 -5.25
C GLY A 138 7.56 -22.49 -5.19
N ASP A 139 8.34 -22.69 -6.24
CA ASP A 139 9.72 -22.25 -6.30
C ASP A 139 9.80 -20.78 -6.73
N PRO A 140 10.65 -19.93 -6.11
CA PRO A 140 10.83 -18.55 -6.52
C PRO A 140 11.50 -18.46 -7.90
N VAL A 141 10.84 -17.79 -8.83
CA VAL A 141 11.33 -17.55 -10.21
C VAL A 141 11.89 -16.13 -10.33
N TYR A 142 11.21 -15.17 -9.74
CA TYR A 142 11.65 -13.77 -9.68
C TYR A 142 11.52 -13.27 -8.24
N ALA A 143 12.36 -12.28 -7.90
CA ALA A 143 12.32 -11.62 -6.60
C ALA A 143 12.80 -10.16 -6.71
N THR A 144 12.49 -9.37 -5.69
CA THR A 144 13.15 -8.07 -5.47
C THR A 144 14.37 -8.24 -4.56
N ASP A 145 15.22 -7.23 -4.54
CA ASP A 145 16.15 -7.03 -3.42
C ASP A 145 15.38 -6.67 -2.14
N CYS A 146 16.07 -6.69 -1.01
CA CYS A 146 15.51 -6.25 0.26
C CYS A 146 15.18 -4.76 0.23
N VAL A 147 13.96 -4.42 0.61
CA VAL A 147 13.48 -3.04 0.74
C VAL A 147 13.21 -2.75 2.22
N PRO A 148 13.91 -1.79 2.84
CA PRO A 148 13.60 -1.35 4.19
C PRO A 148 12.30 -0.51 4.19
N VAL A 149 11.35 -0.85 5.05
CA VAL A 149 10.05 -0.18 5.17
C VAL A 149 9.75 0.11 6.63
N SER A 150 9.09 1.25 6.87
CA SER A 150 8.49 1.61 8.17
C SER A 150 6.98 1.43 8.05
N ILE A 151 6.40 0.55 8.87
CA ILE A 151 4.96 0.31 8.94
C ILE A 151 4.42 1.02 10.18
N ASP A 152 3.65 2.08 10.01
CA ASP A 152 3.07 2.94 11.06
C ASP A 152 1.87 2.30 11.74
#